data_b00cd6dafd05091475b4f07c4ad74a0f
#
_entry.id   b00cd6dafd05091475b4f07c4ad74a0f
#
_cell.length_a   1.000
_cell.length_b   1.000
_cell.length_c   1.000
_cell.angle_alpha   90.00
_cell.angle_beta   90.00
_cell.angle_gamma   90.00
#
_symmetry.space_group_name_H-M   'P 1'
#
loop_
_entity.id
_entity.type
_entity.pdbx_description
1 polymer ?
#
loop_
_entity_poly.entity_id
_entity_poly.type
_entity_poly.pdbx_seq_one_letter_code
_entity_poly.pdbx_strand_id
1 'polypeptide(L)'
;MQFDTLPQLGDSVSKICLGTMTWGQQNSEQDAHEQMDYALAQGVNFWDTAEMYPSPPDKDKQGDTERFMGSWFAKTGKRNDVVLASKISRNDFLRGGNTKFDKKTIRAALDSNLQRLQTDHIDIYQLHWPERQTNFFG
;
A
#
# COMPACT_ATOMS: atom_id res chain seq x y z
N MET A 1 -19.94 -11.30 -0.07
CA MET A 1 -19.35 -9.96 0.10
C MET A 1 -20.30 -8.90 -0.42
N GLN A 2 -20.38 -7.74 0.23
CA GLN A 2 -21.11 -6.57 -0.27
C GLN A 2 -20.11 -5.64 -0.98
N PHE A 3 -20.54 -5.02 -2.07
CA PHE A 3 -19.73 -4.13 -2.89
C PHE A 3 -20.35 -2.72 -2.95
N ASP A 4 -19.51 -1.76 -3.25
CA ASP A 4 -19.89 -0.39 -3.59
C ASP A 4 -19.10 0.04 -4.84
N THR A 5 -19.47 1.15 -5.45
CA THR A 5 -18.77 1.66 -6.64
C THR A 5 -17.99 2.90 -6.25
N LEU A 6 -16.71 2.96 -6.63
CA LEU A 6 -15.93 4.18 -6.58
C LEU A 6 -16.11 4.94 -7.90
N PRO A 7 -16.87 6.04 -7.91
CA PRO A 7 -17.27 6.70 -9.16
C PRO A 7 -16.09 7.16 -10.04
N GLN A 8 -14.97 7.51 -9.40
CA GLN A 8 -13.77 8.00 -10.08
C GLN A 8 -12.99 6.89 -10.78
N LEU A 9 -13.09 5.65 -10.30
CA LEU A 9 -12.43 4.49 -10.88
C LEU A 9 -13.36 3.68 -11.78
N GLY A 10 -14.68 3.80 -11.58
CA GLY A 10 -15.67 2.96 -12.25
C GLY A 10 -15.69 1.51 -11.73
N ASP A 11 -14.85 1.18 -10.77
CA ASP A 11 -14.68 -0.16 -10.25
C ASP A 11 -15.61 -0.46 -9.07
N SER A 12 -15.99 -1.71 -8.97
CA SER A 12 -16.72 -2.27 -7.84
C SER A 12 -15.73 -2.71 -6.77
N VAL A 13 -15.83 -2.14 -5.58
CA VAL A 13 -14.97 -2.41 -4.44
C VAL A 13 -15.72 -3.09 -3.31
N SER A 14 -15.08 -4.05 -2.65
CA SER A 14 -15.63 -4.66 -1.44
C SER A 14 -15.76 -3.63 -0.33
N LYS A 15 -16.87 -3.68 0.43
CA LYS A 15 -17.07 -2.80 1.60
C LYS A 15 -16.11 -3.10 2.75
N ILE A 16 -15.45 -4.25 2.73
CA ILE A 16 -14.35 -4.60 3.62
C ILE A 16 -13.05 -4.35 2.86
N CYS A 17 -12.11 -3.65 3.50
CA CYS A 17 -10.78 -3.41 2.99
C CYS A 17 -9.76 -4.28 3.74
N LEU A 18 -8.85 -4.93 3.03
CA LEU A 18 -7.72 -5.64 3.61
C LEU A 18 -6.62 -4.64 3.97
N GLY A 19 -6.40 -4.43 5.28
CA GLY A 19 -5.25 -3.66 5.79
C GLY A 19 -4.02 -4.56 5.91
N THR A 20 -2.84 -4.03 5.60
CA THR A 20 -1.62 -4.82 5.44
C THR A 20 -0.47 -4.41 6.36
N MET A 21 -0.68 -3.48 7.26
CA MET A 21 0.39 -2.77 7.98
C MET A 21 1.26 -3.64 8.91
N THR A 22 0.88 -4.89 9.17
CA THR A 22 1.64 -5.79 10.06
C THR A 22 2.57 -6.75 9.33
N TRP A 23 2.44 -6.85 8.00
CA TRP A 23 3.24 -7.77 7.19
C TRP A 23 4.70 -7.33 7.10
N GLY A 24 5.61 -8.18 7.56
CA GLY A 24 7.02 -7.88 7.71
C GLY A 24 7.45 -7.61 9.16
N GLN A 25 6.50 -7.39 10.08
CA GLN A 25 6.75 -7.31 11.52
C GLN A 25 6.17 -8.52 12.27
N GLN A 26 4.85 -8.68 12.22
CA GLN A 26 4.12 -9.74 12.92
C GLN A 26 3.87 -10.95 12.04
N ASN A 27 3.88 -10.78 10.74
CA ASN A 27 3.59 -11.80 9.76
C ASN A 27 4.76 -11.97 8.80
N SER A 28 5.06 -13.19 8.43
CA SER A 28 6.00 -13.53 7.36
C SER A 28 5.40 -13.21 5.97
N GLU A 29 6.24 -13.27 4.93
CA GLU A 29 5.78 -13.18 3.55
C GLU A 29 4.79 -14.29 3.19
N GLN A 30 5.01 -15.50 3.70
CA GLN A 30 4.10 -16.62 3.50
C GLN A 30 2.73 -16.34 4.12
N ASP A 31 2.68 -15.85 5.36
CA ASP A 31 1.42 -15.48 6.02
C ASP A 31 0.68 -14.40 5.24
N ALA A 32 1.41 -13.40 4.71
CA ALA A 32 0.84 -12.34 3.89
C ALA A 32 0.23 -12.90 2.60
N HIS A 33 0.92 -13.81 1.92
CA HIS A 33 0.40 -14.47 0.71
C HIS A 33 -0.87 -15.28 1.00
N GLU A 34 -0.90 -16.05 2.08
CA GLU A 34 -2.07 -16.82 2.49
C GLU A 34 -3.26 -15.91 2.81
N GLN A 35 -3.01 -14.76 3.47
CA GLN A 35 -4.06 -13.78 3.76
C GLN A 35 -4.59 -13.11 2.49
N MET A 36 -3.73 -12.78 1.52
CA MET A 36 -4.14 -12.23 0.22
C MET A 36 -4.98 -13.24 -0.57
N ASP A 37 -4.54 -14.50 -0.64
CA ASP A 37 -5.29 -15.57 -1.32
C ASP A 37 -6.67 -15.76 -0.68
N TYR A 38 -6.73 -15.80 0.65
CA TYR A 38 -7.98 -15.95 1.37
C TYR A 38 -8.90 -14.74 1.18
N ALA A 39 -8.38 -13.51 1.31
CA ALA A 39 -9.16 -12.29 1.15
C ALA A 39 -9.81 -12.22 -0.23
N LEU A 40 -9.03 -12.47 -1.28
CA LEU A 40 -9.54 -12.45 -2.65
C LEU A 40 -10.56 -13.56 -2.90
N ALA A 41 -10.33 -14.77 -2.38
CA ALA A 41 -11.29 -15.88 -2.45
C ALA A 41 -12.62 -15.56 -1.76
N GLN A 42 -12.62 -14.73 -0.72
CA GLN A 42 -13.82 -14.22 -0.05
C GLN A 42 -14.43 -12.98 -0.72
N GLY A 43 -13.88 -12.53 -1.84
CA GLY A 43 -14.33 -11.36 -2.59
C GLY A 43 -13.88 -10.02 -1.99
N VAL A 44 -12.87 -10.00 -1.11
CA VAL A 44 -12.26 -8.78 -0.61
C VAL A 44 -11.21 -8.31 -1.62
N ASN A 45 -11.63 -7.42 -2.53
CA ASN A 45 -10.78 -6.91 -3.61
C ASN A 45 -10.22 -5.51 -3.36
N PHE A 46 -10.54 -4.86 -2.25
CA PHE A 46 -10.00 -3.55 -1.87
C PHE A 46 -8.90 -3.73 -0.83
N TRP A 47 -7.66 -3.34 -1.16
CA TRP A 47 -6.48 -3.54 -0.30
C TRP A 47 -5.75 -2.24 -0.05
N ASP A 48 -5.31 -2.04 1.20
CA ASP A 48 -4.64 -0.82 1.64
C ASP A 48 -3.25 -1.13 2.18
N THR A 49 -2.25 -0.48 1.62
CA THR A 49 -0.85 -0.54 2.04
C THR A 49 -0.24 0.87 2.13
N ALA A 50 1.04 0.97 2.44
CA ALA A 50 1.83 2.21 2.41
C ALA A 50 3.32 1.92 2.28
N GLU A 51 4.07 2.87 1.71
CA GLU A 51 5.53 2.74 1.56
C GLU A 51 6.27 2.57 2.89
N MET A 52 5.76 3.13 3.99
CA MET A 52 6.39 3.03 5.30
C MET A 52 6.13 1.71 6.03
N TYR A 53 5.18 0.91 5.54
CA TYR A 53 4.85 -0.34 6.24
C TYR A 53 5.99 -1.37 6.11
N PRO A 54 6.20 -2.20 7.13
CA PRO A 54 5.32 -2.50 8.27
C PRO A 54 5.34 -1.45 9.38
N SER A 55 4.35 -1.55 10.28
CA SER A 55 4.24 -0.75 11.49
C SER A 55 4.39 -1.64 12.74
N PRO A 56 5.11 -1.20 13.81
CA PRO A 56 5.79 0.10 13.94
C PRO A 56 6.94 0.27 12.93
N PRO A 57 7.27 1.55 12.57
CA PRO A 57 8.30 1.81 11.57
C PRO A 57 9.67 1.27 11.99
N ASP A 58 10.31 0.56 11.08
CA ASP A 58 11.67 0.05 11.21
C ASP A 58 12.40 0.33 9.90
N LYS A 59 13.53 1.05 9.97
CA LYS A 59 14.30 1.46 8.77
C LYS A 59 14.77 0.26 7.93
N ASP A 60 15.03 -0.88 8.57
CA ASP A 60 15.54 -2.07 7.90
C ASP A 60 14.43 -2.91 7.24
N LYS A 61 13.18 -2.64 7.60
CA LYS A 61 11.99 -3.35 7.11
C LYS A 61 11.04 -2.47 6.28
N GLN A 62 11.27 -1.17 6.26
CA GLN A 62 10.40 -0.23 5.54
C GLN A 62 10.25 -0.64 4.05
N GLY A 63 9.01 -0.74 3.61
CA GLY A 63 8.66 -1.19 2.27
C GLY A 63 8.50 -2.70 2.10
N ASP A 64 8.76 -3.52 3.15
CA ASP A 64 8.62 -4.97 3.05
C ASP A 64 7.17 -5.39 2.78
N THR A 65 6.20 -4.71 3.38
CA THR A 65 4.79 -4.97 3.10
C THR A 65 4.47 -4.86 1.60
N GLU A 66 4.93 -3.80 0.94
CA GLU A 66 4.77 -3.65 -0.51
C GLU A 66 5.57 -4.69 -1.31
N ARG A 67 6.76 -5.10 -0.85
CA ARG A 67 7.54 -6.19 -1.48
C ARG A 67 6.81 -7.52 -1.42
N PHE A 68 6.18 -7.84 -0.28
CA PHE A 68 5.39 -9.08 -0.13
C PHE A 68 4.17 -9.07 -1.05
N MET A 69 3.51 -7.93 -1.20
CA MET A 69 2.42 -7.78 -2.16
C MET A 69 2.93 -7.91 -3.61
N GLY A 70 4.06 -7.28 -3.92
CA GLY A 70 4.68 -7.34 -5.24
C GLY A 70 5.05 -8.76 -5.63
N SER A 71 5.66 -9.54 -4.75
CA SER A 71 6.00 -10.94 -5.00
C SER A 71 4.74 -11.80 -5.21
N TRP A 72 3.65 -11.50 -4.49
CA TRP A 72 2.37 -12.17 -4.70
C TRP A 72 1.75 -11.82 -6.06
N PHE A 73 1.75 -10.54 -6.45
CA PHE A 73 1.26 -10.13 -7.77
C PHE A 73 2.05 -10.79 -8.91
N ALA A 74 3.37 -10.81 -8.80
CA ALA A 74 4.22 -11.46 -9.79
C ALA A 74 3.98 -12.96 -9.88
N LYS A 75 3.78 -13.63 -8.74
CA LYS A 75 3.53 -15.08 -8.67
C LYS A 75 2.16 -15.46 -9.21
N THR A 76 1.13 -14.65 -8.95
CA THR A 76 -0.26 -15.01 -9.23
C THR A 76 -0.82 -14.41 -10.50
N GLY A 77 -0.27 -13.29 -10.98
CA GLY A 77 -0.80 -12.50 -12.10
C GLY A 77 -2.13 -11.79 -11.78
N LYS A 78 -2.53 -11.73 -10.50
CA LYS A 78 -3.86 -11.24 -10.08
C LYS A 78 -3.87 -9.74 -9.70
N ARG A 79 -2.93 -8.93 -10.20
CA ARG A 79 -2.91 -7.48 -9.90
C ARG A 79 -4.22 -6.79 -10.28
N ASN A 80 -4.79 -7.14 -11.42
CA ASN A 80 -6.02 -6.51 -11.95
C ASN A 80 -7.32 -7.00 -11.23
N ASP A 81 -7.22 -7.99 -10.37
CA ASP A 81 -8.36 -8.44 -9.54
C ASP A 81 -8.50 -7.61 -8.25
N VAL A 82 -7.57 -6.65 -8.03
CA VAL A 82 -7.45 -5.89 -6.78
C VAL A 82 -7.49 -4.40 -7.07
N VAL A 83 -8.31 -3.67 -6.33
CA VAL A 83 -8.24 -2.21 -6.20
C VAL A 83 -7.24 -1.89 -5.09
N LEU A 84 -6.08 -1.37 -5.45
CA LEU A 84 -4.96 -1.17 -4.56
C LEU A 84 -4.81 0.30 -4.16
N ALA A 85 -4.84 0.56 -2.86
CA ALA A 85 -4.47 1.84 -2.28
C ALA A 85 -3.07 1.76 -1.69
N SER A 86 -2.20 2.73 -2.01
CA SER A 86 -0.93 2.94 -1.31
C SER A 86 -0.74 4.41 -0.98
N LYS A 87 0.32 4.74 -0.22
CA LYS A 87 0.47 6.07 0.37
C LYS A 87 1.93 6.51 0.34
N ILE A 88 2.13 7.80 0.05
CA ILE A 88 3.41 8.46 0.33
C ILE A 88 3.45 8.90 1.79
N SER A 89 4.53 8.57 2.48
CA SER A 89 4.76 8.92 3.88
C SER A 89 5.57 10.21 4.03
N ARG A 90 5.28 10.96 5.07
CA ARG A 90 6.00 12.20 5.36
C ARG A 90 7.41 11.92 5.89
N ASN A 91 7.55 10.88 6.70
CA ASN A 91 8.83 10.53 7.33
C ASN A 91 9.29 9.19 6.77
N ASP A 92 10.18 9.22 5.81
CA ASP A 92 10.53 8.07 5.01
C ASP A 92 12.05 7.86 5.01
N PHE A 93 12.48 6.74 5.56
CA PHE A 93 13.87 6.30 5.53
C PHE A 93 14.34 5.95 4.10
N LEU A 94 13.43 5.53 3.23
CA LEU A 94 13.76 5.18 1.83
C LEU A 94 14.18 6.39 0.99
N ARG A 95 13.77 7.61 1.39
CA ARG A 95 14.11 8.87 0.71
C ARG A 95 15.05 9.76 1.51
N GLY A 96 15.80 9.20 2.47
CA GLY A 96 16.72 9.96 3.30
C GLY A 96 16.04 11.03 4.17
N GLY A 97 14.80 10.79 4.58
CA GLY A 97 14.02 11.67 5.46
C GLY A 97 13.43 12.90 4.76
N ASN A 98 13.35 12.92 3.42
CA ASN A 98 12.65 14.00 2.72
C ASN A 98 11.15 13.91 2.97
N THR A 99 10.60 14.90 3.66
CA THR A 99 9.20 14.92 4.14
C THR A 99 8.28 15.84 3.33
N LYS A 100 8.78 16.45 2.26
CA LYS A 100 7.98 17.35 1.42
C LYS A 100 7.10 16.56 0.45
N PHE A 101 5.89 17.05 0.23
CA PHE A 101 4.94 16.53 -0.76
C PHE A 101 4.89 17.36 -2.03
N ASP A 102 6.06 17.82 -2.51
CA ASP A 102 6.14 18.45 -3.82
C ASP A 102 6.03 17.42 -4.96
N LYS A 103 5.79 17.90 -6.17
CA LYS A 103 5.59 17.07 -7.36
C LYS A 103 6.75 16.10 -7.61
N LYS A 104 8.00 16.54 -7.34
CA LYS A 104 9.21 15.72 -7.56
C LYS A 104 9.25 14.57 -6.55
N THR A 105 9.00 14.88 -5.29
CA THR A 105 9.01 13.89 -4.20
C THR A 105 7.88 12.87 -4.36
N ILE A 106 6.66 13.33 -4.70
CA ILE A 106 5.52 12.43 -4.93
C ILE A 106 5.81 11.48 -6.09
N ARG A 107 6.37 11.96 -7.20
CA ARG A 107 6.74 11.10 -8.34
C ARG A 107 7.80 10.07 -7.97
N ALA A 108 8.88 10.49 -7.31
CA ALA A 108 9.94 9.58 -6.89
C ALA A 108 9.42 8.51 -5.89
N ALA A 109 8.53 8.91 -4.99
CA ALA A 109 7.87 7.97 -4.09
C ALA A 109 7.00 6.97 -4.86
N LEU A 110 6.16 7.45 -5.78
CA LEU A 110 5.30 6.59 -6.60
C LEU A 110 6.13 5.58 -7.42
N ASP A 111 7.20 6.04 -8.07
CA ASP A 111 8.09 5.15 -8.85
C ASP A 111 8.68 4.05 -7.94
N SER A 112 9.08 4.41 -6.72
CA SER A 112 9.60 3.46 -5.73
C SER A 112 8.54 2.48 -5.22
N ASN A 113 7.28 2.94 -5.01
CA ASN A 113 6.16 2.07 -4.66
C ASN A 113 5.88 1.05 -5.78
N LEU A 114 5.80 1.52 -7.03
CA LEU A 114 5.55 0.67 -8.19
C LEU A 114 6.62 -0.42 -8.34
N GLN A 115 7.89 -0.08 -8.09
CA GLN A 115 8.99 -1.06 -8.10
C GLN A 115 8.83 -2.13 -7.02
N ARG A 116 8.50 -1.74 -5.77
CA ARG A 116 8.29 -2.70 -4.68
C ARG A 116 7.06 -3.57 -4.91
N LEU A 117 5.98 -2.98 -5.39
CA LEU A 117 4.72 -3.65 -5.72
C LEU A 117 4.78 -4.48 -7.01
N GLN A 118 5.86 -4.36 -7.80
CA GLN A 118 6.04 -5.04 -9.09
C GLN A 118 4.83 -4.87 -10.03
N THR A 119 4.31 -3.64 -10.12
CA THR A 119 3.16 -3.27 -10.93
C THR A 119 3.41 -1.93 -11.63
N ASP A 120 2.64 -1.66 -12.67
CA ASP A 120 2.70 -0.41 -13.44
C ASP A 120 1.69 0.65 -12.97
N HIS A 121 0.79 0.31 -12.06
CA HIS A 121 -0.22 1.23 -11.55
C HIS A 121 -0.61 0.97 -10.08
N ILE A 122 -1.11 2.04 -9.43
CA ILE A 122 -1.79 2.04 -8.13
C ILE A 122 -3.11 2.75 -8.37
N ASP A 123 -4.22 2.17 -7.89
CA ASP A 123 -5.57 2.69 -8.16
C ASP A 123 -5.88 3.92 -7.32
N ILE A 124 -5.43 3.94 -6.07
CA ILE A 124 -5.61 5.06 -5.13
C ILE A 124 -4.27 5.41 -4.49
N TYR A 125 -3.81 6.65 -4.70
CA TYR A 125 -2.55 7.11 -4.09
C TYR A 125 -2.82 8.24 -3.11
N GLN A 126 -2.40 8.04 -1.85
CA GLN A 126 -2.77 8.90 -0.73
C GLN A 126 -1.57 9.65 -0.17
N LEU A 127 -1.81 10.87 0.33
CA LEU A 127 -0.89 11.54 1.23
C LEU A 127 -1.16 11.00 2.64
N HIS A 128 -0.20 10.25 3.23
CA HIS A 128 -0.41 9.53 4.48
C HIS A 128 -0.66 10.46 5.66
N TRP A 129 -0.05 11.66 5.63
CA TRP A 129 -0.29 12.75 6.57
C TRP A 129 -0.29 14.09 5.84
N PRO A 130 -0.98 15.11 6.38
CA PRO A 130 -0.89 16.45 5.81
C PRO A 130 0.51 17.03 6.01
N GLU A 131 1.00 17.77 5.01
CA GLU A 131 2.22 18.57 5.12
C GLU A 131 1.92 19.86 5.89
N ARG A 132 1.91 19.78 7.22
CA ARG A 132 1.70 20.91 8.12
C ARG A 132 2.89 21.04 9.06
N GLN A 133 3.26 22.28 9.38
CA GLN A 133 4.29 22.56 10.39
C GLN A 133 3.72 22.61 11.82
N THR A 134 2.58 21.98 12.05
CA THR A 134 1.87 21.89 13.32
C THR A 134 1.78 20.45 13.78
N ASN A 135 1.49 20.25 15.07
CA ASN A 135 1.20 18.93 15.59
C ASN A 135 0.08 18.25 14.78
N PHE A 136 0.21 16.94 14.54
CA PHE A 136 -0.75 16.17 13.74
C PHE A 136 -2.14 16.10 14.36
N PHE A 137 -2.24 16.24 15.64
CA PHE A 137 -3.45 16.09 16.42
C PHE A 137 -3.95 17.40 17.08
N GLY A 138 -3.54 18.55 16.59
CA GLY A 138 -4.05 19.85 17.04
C GLY A 138 -3.03 20.74 17.68
#